data_f082d77b07a36748bc6d996b7178cf35
#
_entry.id   f082d77b07a36748bc6d996b7178cf35
#
_cell.length_a   1.000
_cell.length_b   1.000
_cell.length_c   1.000
_cell.angle_alpha   90.00
_cell.angle_beta   90.00
_cell.angle_gamma   90.00
#
_symmetry.space_group_name_H-M   'P 1'
#
loop_
_entity.id
_entity.type
_entity.pdbx_description
1 polymer ?
#
loop_
_entity_poly.entity_id
_entity_poly.type
_entity_poly.pdbx_seq_one_letter_code
_entity_poly.pdbx_strand_id
1 'polypeptide(L)'
;MNEVKLFLTDVDGCMTDGGMYYTESGDEFKRFCVYDGMGIVLLRKAGIPCGILTSENTAIGLKRGQKLGLEYIYTGVGRVVDGVKMTKLDAANEICKELGITLENVCFVGDDVNDLDLLQHAGVAACPANAVAVVKAVPGIIHLTKNGGDGAIRELCEMILSAKAEN
;
A
#
# COMPACT_ATOMS: atom_id res chain seq x y z
N MET A 1 -17.76 -6.36 1.30
CA MET A 1 -16.28 -6.36 1.35
C MET A 1 -15.88 -7.38 2.41
N ASN A 2 -14.86 -8.21 2.17
CA ASN A 2 -14.36 -9.12 3.21
C ASN A 2 -13.92 -8.33 4.45
N GLU A 3 -13.91 -8.97 5.62
CA GLU A 3 -13.46 -8.31 6.85
C GLU A 3 -11.98 -7.95 6.77
N VAL A 4 -11.68 -6.67 6.58
CA VAL A 4 -10.30 -6.16 6.52
C VAL A 4 -9.73 -6.04 7.93
N LYS A 5 -8.64 -6.77 8.20
CA LYS A 5 -7.89 -6.75 9.46
C LYS A 5 -6.47 -6.19 9.32
N LEU A 6 -5.99 -6.01 8.09
CA LEU A 6 -4.69 -5.43 7.78
C LEU A 6 -4.81 -4.60 6.49
N PHE A 7 -4.30 -3.38 6.53
CA PHE A 7 -4.19 -2.51 5.35
C PHE A 7 -2.73 -2.36 4.94
N LEU A 8 -2.41 -2.71 3.69
CA LEU A 8 -1.10 -2.56 3.11
C LEU A 8 -1.18 -1.74 1.81
N THR A 9 -0.15 -0.97 1.52
CA THR A 9 -0.06 -0.20 0.26
C THR A 9 1.36 -0.16 -0.26
N ASP A 10 1.51 -0.11 -1.59
CA ASP A 10 2.74 0.38 -2.19
C ASP A 10 2.89 1.88 -1.92
N VAL A 11 4.06 2.43 -2.20
CA VAL A 11 4.37 3.85 -2.00
C VAL A 11 4.32 4.60 -3.32
N ASP A 12 5.14 4.20 -4.28
CA ASP A 12 5.35 4.95 -5.52
C ASP A 12 4.23 4.66 -6.51
N GLY A 13 3.47 5.68 -6.90
CA GLY A 13 2.27 5.54 -7.73
C GLY A 13 0.98 5.25 -6.95
N CYS A 14 1.08 4.88 -5.66
CA CYS A 14 -0.07 4.68 -4.75
C CYS A 14 -0.19 5.81 -3.71
N MET A 15 0.77 5.93 -2.78
CA MET A 15 0.83 7.03 -1.80
C MET A 15 1.41 8.31 -2.38
N THR A 16 2.20 8.20 -3.45
CA THR A 16 2.74 9.30 -4.24
C THR A 16 2.12 9.32 -5.63
N ASP A 17 2.38 10.38 -6.38
CA ASP A 17 1.96 10.51 -7.78
C ASP A 17 2.81 9.68 -8.76
N GLY A 18 3.81 8.91 -8.26
CA GLY A 18 4.75 8.14 -9.08
C GLY A 18 5.81 9.00 -9.76
N GLY A 19 5.77 10.33 -9.59
CA GLY A 19 6.76 11.24 -10.16
C GLY A 19 8.10 11.13 -9.45
N MET A 20 9.18 11.15 -10.24
CA MET A 20 10.56 11.18 -9.75
C MET A 20 11.08 12.62 -9.84
N TYR A 21 11.21 13.29 -8.69
CA TYR A 21 11.64 14.68 -8.61
C TYR A 21 13.09 14.74 -8.15
N TYR A 22 13.98 15.28 -9.00
CA TYR A 22 15.40 15.40 -8.72
C TYR A 22 15.88 16.84 -8.82
N THR A 23 16.85 17.20 -7.96
CA THR A 23 17.63 18.42 -8.12
C THR A 23 18.88 18.14 -8.99
N GLU A 24 19.56 19.18 -9.43
CA GLU A 24 20.86 19.04 -10.11
C GLU A 24 21.94 18.39 -9.21
N SER A 25 21.82 18.54 -7.88
CA SER A 25 22.69 17.88 -6.90
C SER A 25 22.39 16.39 -6.71
N GLY A 26 21.27 15.89 -7.29
CA GLY A 26 20.84 14.50 -7.18
C GLY A 26 19.96 14.21 -5.97
N ASP A 27 19.50 15.25 -5.24
CA ASP A 27 18.52 15.06 -4.16
C ASP A 27 17.18 14.66 -4.75
N GLU A 28 16.54 13.66 -4.13
CA GLU A 28 15.24 13.15 -4.53
C GLU A 28 14.12 13.67 -3.62
N PHE A 29 12.99 14.00 -4.23
CA PHE A 29 11.76 14.38 -3.52
C PHE A 29 10.60 13.51 -3.99
N LYS A 30 9.63 13.27 -3.09
CA LYS A 30 8.36 12.60 -3.41
C LYS A 30 7.19 13.42 -2.89
N ARG A 31 6.14 13.51 -3.70
CA ARG A 31 4.91 14.21 -3.33
C ARG A 31 3.92 13.22 -2.70
N PHE A 32 3.59 13.45 -1.43
CA PHE A 32 2.54 12.70 -0.71
C PHE A 32 1.30 13.58 -0.51
N CYS A 33 0.13 12.93 -0.47
CA CYS A 33 -1.13 13.59 -0.16
C CYS A 33 -1.41 13.59 1.35
N VAL A 34 -1.84 14.73 1.90
CA VAL A 34 -2.20 14.86 3.32
C VAL A 34 -3.45 14.06 3.64
N TYR A 35 -4.43 14.04 2.72
CA TYR A 35 -5.70 13.33 2.91
C TYR A 35 -5.50 11.82 2.96
N ASP A 36 -4.59 11.26 2.16
CA ASP A 36 -4.20 9.86 2.19
C ASP A 36 -3.61 9.46 3.56
N GLY A 37 -2.71 10.30 4.08
CA GLY A 37 -2.16 10.11 5.42
C GLY A 37 -3.24 10.12 6.51
N MET A 38 -4.23 11.00 6.41
CA MET A 38 -5.35 11.03 7.36
C MET A 38 -6.24 9.79 7.23
N GLY A 39 -6.47 9.27 6.01
CA GLY A 39 -7.19 8.01 5.79
C GLY A 39 -6.56 6.85 6.57
N ILE A 40 -5.25 6.69 6.44
CA ILE A 40 -4.47 5.67 7.18
C ILE A 40 -4.60 5.86 8.71
N VAL A 41 -4.48 7.10 9.21
CA VAL A 41 -4.66 7.40 10.64
C VAL A 41 -6.05 7.00 11.13
N LEU A 42 -7.08 7.17 10.31
CA LEU A 42 -8.45 6.77 10.66
C LEU A 42 -8.61 5.24 10.71
N LEU A 43 -8.02 4.49 9.77
CA LEU A 43 -8.00 3.02 9.82
C LEU A 43 -7.34 2.52 11.10
N ARG A 44 -6.17 3.07 11.45
CA ARG A 44 -5.45 2.69 12.67
C ARG A 44 -6.27 2.99 13.93
N LYS A 45 -6.95 4.13 14.00
CA LYS A 45 -7.89 4.46 15.09
C LYS A 45 -9.07 3.49 15.18
N ALA A 46 -9.47 2.91 14.04
CA ALA A 46 -10.50 1.87 13.98
C ALA A 46 -9.98 0.46 14.32
N GLY A 47 -8.69 0.35 14.74
CA GLY A 47 -8.06 -0.92 15.13
C GLY A 47 -7.57 -1.76 13.95
N ILE A 48 -7.39 -1.17 12.76
CA ILE A 48 -6.82 -1.86 11.59
C ILE A 48 -5.35 -1.45 11.49
N PRO A 49 -4.39 -2.35 11.75
CA PRO A 49 -2.98 -2.10 11.55
C PRO A 49 -2.69 -1.79 10.08
N CYS A 50 -1.71 -0.91 9.84
CA CYS A 50 -1.39 -0.42 8.51
C CYS A 50 0.11 -0.55 8.22
N GLY A 51 0.44 -0.80 6.94
CA GLY A 51 1.83 -0.90 6.52
C GLY A 51 2.07 -0.45 5.09
N ILE A 52 3.35 -0.26 4.79
CA ILE A 52 3.85 -0.02 3.44
C ILE A 52 4.81 -1.12 3.01
N LEU A 53 4.70 -1.52 1.75
CA LEU A 53 5.58 -2.49 1.09
C LEU A 53 6.12 -1.85 -0.19
N THR A 54 7.34 -1.27 -0.16
CA THR A 54 7.92 -0.58 -1.31
C THR A 54 9.19 -1.25 -1.80
N SER A 55 9.38 -1.29 -3.12
CA SER A 55 10.61 -1.76 -3.75
C SER A 55 11.74 -0.73 -3.64
N GLU A 56 11.41 0.53 -3.40
CA GLU A 56 12.40 1.57 -3.16
C GLU A 56 13.05 1.42 -1.77
N ASN A 57 14.39 1.52 -1.76
CA ASN A 57 15.18 1.47 -0.52
C ASN A 57 15.70 2.86 -0.17
N THR A 58 14.78 3.82 -0.06
CA THR A 58 15.10 5.20 0.30
C THR A 58 14.58 5.56 1.68
N ALA A 59 15.23 6.53 2.32
CA ALA A 59 14.79 7.04 3.62
C ALA A 59 13.41 7.75 3.55
N ILE A 60 12.94 8.14 2.35
CA ILE A 60 11.71 8.91 2.18
C ILE A 60 10.50 8.07 2.60
N GLY A 61 10.37 6.84 2.07
CA GLY A 61 9.30 5.92 2.41
C GLY A 61 9.31 5.56 3.91
N LEU A 62 10.50 5.22 4.45
CA LEU A 62 10.68 4.94 5.87
C LEU A 62 10.24 6.10 6.76
N LYS A 63 10.71 7.32 6.49
CA LYS A 63 10.32 8.53 7.25
C LYS A 63 8.83 8.82 7.15
N ARG A 64 8.23 8.61 5.98
CA ARG A 64 6.78 8.78 5.80
C ARG A 64 6.00 7.78 6.64
N GLY A 65 6.36 6.50 6.60
CA GLY A 65 5.75 5.44 7.40
C GLY A 65 5.87 5.72 8.91
N GLN A 66 7.05 6.10 9.37
CA GLN A 66 7.28 6.49 10.77
C GLN A 66 6.43 7.68 11.20
N LYS A 67 6.33 8.73 10.34
CA LYS A 67 5.49 9.91 10.63
C LYS A 67 4.01 9.56 10.74
N LEU A 68 3.52 8.57 9.99
CA LEU A 68 2.16 8.06 10.07
C LEU A 68 1.96 7.06 11.22
N GLY A 69 3.06 6.65 11.87
CA GLY A 69 3.08 5.67 12.94
C GLY A 69 2.69 4.27 12.47
N LEU A 70 3.06 3.90 11.23
CA LEU A 70 2.71 2.59 10.68
C LEU A 70 3.40 1.48 11.48
N GLU A 71 2.68 0.39 11.68
CA GLU A 71 3.15 -0.80 12.36
C GLU A 71 4.13 -1.60 11.50
N TYR A 72 3.93 -1.61 10.18
CA TYR A 72 4.71 -2.38 9.22
C TYR A 72 5.31 -1.47 8.15
N ILE A 73 6.66 -1.44 8.05
CA ILE A 73 7.39 -0.61 7.09
C ILE A 73 8.46 -1.47 6.44
N TYR A 74 8.16 -1.98 5.26
CA TYR A 74 9.08 -2.78 4.45
C TYR A 74 9.56 -1.96 3.25
N THR A 75 10.87 -1.67 3.22
CA THR A 75 11.54 -0.97 2.10
C THR A 75 12.50 -1.92 1.39
N GLY A 76 12.75 -1.70 0.10
CA GLY A 76 13.63 -2.55 -0.69
C GLY A 76 13.06 -3.93 -1.02
N VAL A 77 11.73 -4.10 -0.90
CA VAL A 77 11.04 -5.37 -1.19
C VAL A 77 11.19 -5.72 -2.68
N GLY A 78 11.51 -6.99 -2.95
CA GLY A 78 11.77 -7.46 -4.32
C GLY A 78 13.25 -7.36 -4.73
N ARG A 79 14.11 -6.73 -3.91
CA ARG A 79 15.57 -6.75 -4.10
C ARG A 79 16.17 -8.04 -3.54
N VAL A 80 17.28 -8.47 -4.12
CA VAL A 80 18.07 -9.58 -3.60
C VAL A 80 19.06 -9.03 -2.57
N VAL A 81 18.95 -9.50 -1.33
CA VAL A 81 19.90 -9.20 -0.25
C VAL A 81 20.43 -10.54 0.27
N ASP A 82 21.74 -10.71 0.28
CA ASP A 82 22.43 -11.95 0.73
C ASP A 82 21.88 -13.22 0.03
N GLY A 83 21.54 -13.11 -1.25
CA GLY A 83 21.00 -14.21 -2.05
C GLY A 83 19.51 -14.52 -1.83
N VAL A 84 18.83 -13.80 -0.96
CA VAL A 84 17.39 -13.95 -0.67
C VAL A 84 16.61 -12.80 -1.28
N LYS A 85 15.52 -13.11 -1.99
CA LYS A 85 14.57 -12.14 -2.52
C LYS A 85 13.26 -12.26 -1.76
N MET A 86 12.92 -11.25 -0.96
CA MET A 86 11.61 -11.12 -0.33
C MET A 86 10.66 -10.40 -1.30
N THR A 87 9.55 -11.02 -1.68
CA THR A 87 8.49 -10.36 -2.47
C THR A 87 7.52 -9.61 -1.56
N LYS A 88 6.64 -8.76 -2.16
CA LYS A 88 5.55 -8.13 -1.38
C LYS A 88 4.58 -9.17 -0.82
N LEU A 89 4.37 -10.28 -1.52
CA LEU A 89 3.56 -11.39 -1.04
C LEU A 89 4.21 -12.09 0.16
N ASP A 90 5.53 -12.29 0.15
CA ASP A 90 6.26 -12.88 1.29
C ASP A 90 6.16 -11.98 2.51
N ALA A 91 6.37 -10.66 2.35
CA ALA A 91 6.24 -9.69 3.43
C ALA A 91 4.82 -9.68 4.02
N ALA A 92 3.79 -9.71 3.16
CA ALA A 92 2.41 -9.78 3.62
C ALA A 92 2.11 -11.09 4.39
N ASN A 93 2.64 -12.22 3.93
CA ASN A 93 2.51 -13.51 4.63
C ASN A 93 3.20 -13.50 6.01
N GLU A 94 4.37 -12.88 6.14
CA GLU A 94 5.04 -12.71 7.44
C GLU A 94 4.17 -11.91 8.42
N ILE A 95 3.61 -10.78 7.97
CA ILE A 95 2.72 -9.96 8.78
C ILE A 95 1.45 -10.73 9.15
N CYS A 96 0.86 -11.45 8.20
CA CYS A 96 -0.33 -12.27 8.46
C CYS A 96 -0.06 -13.33 9.52
N LYS A 97 1.09 -13.99 9.48
CA LYS A 97 1.52 -14.97 10.48
C LYS A 97 1.67 -14.35 11.86
N GLU A 98 2.26 -13.16 11.95
CA GLU A 98 2.42 -12.41 13.21
C GLU A 98 1.05 -12.06 13.82
N LEU A 99 0.12 -11.60 12.98
CA LEU A 99 -1.22 -11.19 13.40
C LEU A 99 -2.23 -12.35 13.59
N GLY A 100 -1.88 -13.58 13.21
CA GLY A 100 -2.79 -14.73 13.24
C GLY A 100 -3.98 -14.60 12.29
N ILE A 101 -3.77 -13.98 11.12
CA ILE A 101 -4.76 -13.78 10.05
C ILE A 101 -4.30 -14.41 8.75
N THR A 102 -5.14 -14.37 7.71
CA THR A 102 -4.81 -14.85 6.37
C THR A 102 -4.85 -13.70 5.36
N LEU A 103 -4.35 -13.93 4.14
CA LEU A 103 -4.42 -12.95 3.05
C LEU A 103 -5.85 -12.54 2.70
N GLU A 104 -6.85 -13.34 3.03
CA GLU A 104 -8.28 -12.99 2.88
C GLU A 104 -8.68 -11.78 3.73
N ASN A 105 -7.94 -11.50 4.81
CA ASN A 105 -8.15 -10.35 5.69
C ASN A 105 -7.30 -9.13 5.33
N VAL A 106 -6.48 -9.24 4.28
CA VAL A 106 -5.61 -8.15 3.82
C VAL A 106 -6.31 -7.32 2.76
N CYS A 107 -6.27 -6.00 2.93
CA CYS A 107 -6.51 -5.04 1.87
C CYS A 107 -5.16 -4.53 1.36
N PHE A 108 -4.91 -4.67 0.07
CA PHE A 108 -3.66 -4.20 -0.56
C PHE A 108 -3.94 -3.27 -1.74
N VAL A 109 -3.17 -2.17 -1.81
CA VAL A 109 -3.18 -1.21 -2.93
C VAL A 109 -1.87 -1.27 -3.65
N GLY A 110 -1.93 -1.49 -4.97
CA GLY A 110 -0.77 -1.52 -5.86
C GLY A 110 -1.08 -0.91 -7.22
N ASP A 111 -0.07 -0.49 -7.96
CA ASP A 111 -0.24 0.19 -9.25
C ASP A 111 0.58 -0.39 -10.39
N ASP A 112 1.62 -1.21 -10.12
CA ASP A 112 2.52 -1.71 -11.13
C ASP A 112 2.76 -3.24 -11.00
N VAL A 113 3.53 -3.80 -11.94
CA VAL A 113 3.74 -5.25 -12.11
C VAL A 113 4.34 -5.94 -10.90
N ASN A 114 5.12 -5.24 -10.08
CA ASN A 114 5.71 -5.76 -8.85
C ASN A 114 4.69 -5.96 -7.71
N ASP A 115 3.45 -5.52 -7.91
CA ASP A 115 2.32 -5.67 -6.98
C ASP A 115 1.42 -6.86 -7.31
N LEU A 116 1.52 -7.38 -8.55
CA LEU A 116 0.58 -8.36 -9.09
C LEU A 116 0.41 -9.59 -8.20
N ASP A 117 1.51 -10.15 -7.72
CA ASP A 117 1.46 -11.37 -6.89
C ASP A 117 0.61 -11.14 -5.62
N LEU A 118 0.80 -10.01 -4.94
CA LEU A 118 0.02 -9.71 -3.74
C LEU A 118 -1.42 -9.30 -4.08
N LEU A 119 -1.62 -8.51 -5.14
CA LEU A 119 -2.96 -8.10 -5.58
C LEU A 119 -3.85 -9.30 -5.94
N GLN A 120 -3.28 -10.37 -6.51
CA GLN A 120 -4.02 -11.59 -6.87
C GLN A 120 -4.39 -12.47 -5.68
N HIS A 121 -3.75 -12.28 -4.52
CA HIS A 121 -3.93 -13.11 -3.33
C HIS A 121 -4.61 -12.38 -2.16
N ALA A 122 -4.60 -11.05 -2.15
CA ALA A 122 -5.25 -10.25 -1.12
C ALA A 122 -6.78 -10.38 -1.17
N GLY A 123 -7.42 -10.50 0.00
CA GLY A 123 -8.88 -10.58 0.08
C GLY A 123 -9.59 -9.33 -0.43
N VAL A 124 -8.94 -8.17 -0.36
CA VAL A 124 -9.37 -6.92 -0.99
C VAL A 124 -8.18 -6.34 -1.75
N ALA A 125 -8.26 -6.36 -3.06
CA ALA A 125 -7.28 -5.73 -3.95
C ALA A 125 -7.84 -4.42 -4.50
N ALA A 126 -7.02 -3.37 -4.55
CA ALA A 126 -7.40 -2.08 -5.13
C ALA A 126 -6.25 -1.47 -5.92
N CYS A 127 -6.56 -0.66 -6.90
CA CYS A 127 -5.58 0.12 -7.65
C CYS A 127 -6.04 1.56 -7.87
N PRO A 128 -5.10 2.53 -7.85
CA PRO A 128 -5.40 3.92 -8.18
C PRO A 128 -5.72 4.08 -9.66
N ALA A 129 -6.33 5.21 -10.05
CA ALA A 129 -6.73 5.47 -11.43
C ALA A 129 -5.55 5.52 -12.42
N ASN A 130 -4.35 5.85 -11.94
CA ASN A 130 -3.11 5.85 -12.74
C ASN A 130 -2.43 4.48 -12.88
N ALA A 131 -2.92 3.42 -12.22
CA ALA A 131 -2.31 2.09 -12.29
C ALA A 131 -2.15 1.60 -13.75
N VAL A 132 -1.14 0.77 -13.99
CA VAL A 132 -0.88 0.20 -15.31
C VAL A 132 -1.99 -0.78 -15.73
N ALA A 133 -2.18 -0.98 -17.04
CA ALA A 133 -3.28 -1.76 -17.59
C ALA A 133 -3.35 -3.20 -17.05
N VAL A 134 -2.20 -3.85 -16.86
CA VAL A 134 -2.15 -5.24 -16.38
C VAL A 134 -2.62 -5.36 -14.93
N VAL A 135 -2.37 -4.36 -14.08
CA VAL A 135 -2.88 -4.30 -12.71
C VAL A 135 -4.40 -4.10 -12.73
N LYS A 136 -4.88 -3.17 -13.56
CA LYS A 136 -6.32 -2.94 -13.74
C LYS A 136 -7.08 -4.17 -14.24
N ALA A 137 -6.39 -5.11 -14.90
CA ALA A 137 -6.99 -6.34 -15.40
C ALA A 137 -7.07 -7.47 -14.36
N VAL A 138 -6.56 -7.28 -13.14
CA VAL A 138 -6.65 -8.28 -12.06
C VAL A 138 -8.12 -8.54 -11.73
N PRO A 139 -8.59 -9.80 -11.75
CA PRO A 139 -9.99 -10.11 -11.49
C PRO A 139 -10.46 -9.64 -10.11
N GLY A 140 -11.57 -8.91 -10.06
CA GLY A 140 -12.16 -8.43 -8.80
C GLY A 140 -11.47 -7.23 -8.15
N ILE A 141 -10.44 -6.67 -8.80
CA ILE A 141 -9.76 -5.48 -8.27
C ILE A 141 -10.68 -4.26 -8.22
N ILE A 142 -10.61 -3.51 -7.14
CA ILE A 142 -11.34 -2.25 -6.98
C ILE A 142 -10.58 -1.15 -7.71
N HIS A 143 -11.22 -0.54 -8.70
CA HIS A 143 -10.69 0.62 -9.40
C HIS A 143 -11.06 1.89 -8.63
N LEU A 144 -10.06 2.51 -8.02
CA LEU A 144 -10.26 3.80 -7.36
C LEU A 144 -10.39 4.92 -8.39
N THR A 145 -11.16 5.95 -8.06
CA THR A 145 -11.42 7.08 -8.96
C THR A 145 -10.31 8.12 -8.95
N LYS A 146 -9.52 8.14 -7.88
CA LYS A 146 -8.41 9.07 -7.67
C LYS A 146 -7.08 8.44 -8.09
N ASN A 147 -6.14 9.31 -8.50
CA ASN A 147 -4.76 8.90 -8.73
C ASN A 147 -4.00 8.71 -7.41
N GLY A 148 -2.92 7.92 -7.46
CA GLY A 148 -1.95 7.87 -6.38
C GLY A 148 -1.41 9.25 -6.04
N GLY A 149 -1.16 9.50 -4.75
CA GLY A 149 -0.75 10.80 -4.25
C GLY A 149 -1.78 11.93 -4.41
N ASP A 150 -3.03 11.59 -4.74
CA ASP A 150 -4.11 12.56 -4.97
C ASP A 150 -5.45 12.11 -4.35
N GLY A 151 -5.39 11.33 -3.29
CA GLY A 151 -6.55 10.90 -2.51
C GLY A 151 -7.03 9.47 -2.77
N ALA A 152 -6.32 8.65 -3.55
CA ALA A 152 -6.70 7.26 -3.81
C ALA A 152 -6.72 6.42 -2.54
N ILE A 153 -5.68 6.53 -1.69
CA ILE A 153 -5.63 5.85 -0.41
C ILE A 153 -6.76 6.32 0.51
N ARG A 154 -7.04 7.62 0.52
CA ARG A 154 -8.16 8.18 1.31
C ARG A 154 -9.49 7.60 0.88
N GLU A 155 -9.77 7.52 -0.42
CA GLU A 155 -10.98 6.95 -0.98
C GLU A 155 -11.19 5.51 -0.48
N LEU A 156 -10.18 4.65 -0.58
CA LEU A 156 -10.27 3.27 -0.13
C LEU A 156 -10.43 3.15 1.40
N CYS A 157 -9.71 3.97 2.17
CA CYS A 157 -9.86 3.98 3.63
C CYS A 157 -11.30 4.30 4.06
N GLU A 158 -11.97 5.23 3.37
CA GLU A 158 -13.38 5.56 3.64
C GLU A 158 -14.31 4.40 3.30
N MET A 159 -14.06 3.69 2.19
CA MET A 159 -14.83 2.49 1.83
C MET A 159 -14.70 1.40 2.89
N ILE A 160 -13.49 1.14 3.40
CA ILE A 160 -13.24 0.15 4.45
C ILE A 160 -13.96 0.54 5.76
N LEU A 161 -13.85 1.80 6.16
CA LEU A 161 -14.49 2.30 7.39
C LEU A 161 -16.01 2.23 7.31
N SER A 162 -16.59 2.57 6.15
CA SER A 162 -18.05 2.46 5.93
C SER A 162 -18.51 1.01 6.02
N ALA A 163 -17.82 0.08 5.36
CA ALA A 163 -18.15 -1.34 5.43
C ALA A 163 -18.02 -1.91 6.85
N LYS A 164 -17.06 -1.41 7.65
CA LYS A 164 -16.89 -1.82 9.06
C LYS A 164 -18.00 -1.29 9.96
N ALA A 165 -18.57 -0.13 9.66
CA ALA A 165 -19.67 0.47 10.45
C ALA A 165 -21.03 -0.21 10.22
N GLU A 166 -21.18 -0.94 9.11
CA GLU A 166 -22.40 -1.65 8.72
C GLU A 166 -22.47 -3.09 9.30
N ASN A 167 -21.36 -3.59 9.87
CA ASN A 167 -21.25 -4.93 10.49
C ASN A 167 -21.20 -4.82 12.02
#